data_eb62a00b7bc25b3b8a4fc7e34f4e56a5
#
_entry.id   eb62a00b7bc25b3b8a4fc7e34f4e56a5
#
_cell.length_a   1.000
_cell.length_b   1.000
_cell.length_c   1.000
_cell.angle_alpha   90.00
_cell.angle_beta   90.00
_cell.angle_gamma   90.00
#
_symmetry.space_group_name_H-M   'P 1'
#
loop_
_entity.id
_entity.type
_entity.pdbx_description
1 polymer ?
#
loop_
_entity_poly.entity_id
_entity_poly.type
_entity_poly.pdbx_seq_one_letter_code
_entity_poly.pdbx_strand_id
1 'polypeptide(L)'
;MNRLFKKTLSLMLVIVMTVSLGVSAAAADQTGAAQAEGPLGIVSAMSVELNALVEATKISKTEEIAGNTFYEGVLNGVDVVLVKAGIGKVLAASCAETLIDTYHVGGIVFTGIAGGVGDDVNVMDMVIATELVQHDYGTETNSGFEWNGKAGSNQETGMIPVDESLSKIAYDSAC
;
A
#
# COMPACT_ATOMS: atom_id res chain seq x y z
N MET A 1 -30.81 -25.22 50.52
CA MET A 1 -29.78 -25.21 49.48
C MET A 1 -28.57 -25.97 50.04
N ASN A 2 -28.31 -27.19 49.56
CA ASN A 2 -27.40 -28.14 50.14
C ASN A 2 -25.92 -27.69 50.06
N ARG A 3 -25.16 -27.97 51.11
CA ARG A 3 -23.68 -27.66 51.18
C ARG A 3 -22.89 -28.23 49.99
N LEU A 4 -23.38 -29.34 49.38
CA LEU A 4 -22.77 -29.91 48.18
C LEU A 4 -22.98 -29.04 46.95
N PHE A 5 -24.18 -28.41 46.81
CA PHE A 5 -24.49 -27.53 45.69
C PHE A 5 -23.65 -26.21 45.68
N LYS A 6 -23.37 -25.72 46.90
CA LYS A 6 -22.48 -24.54 47.02
C LYS A 6 -21.01 -24.85 46.67
N LYS A 7 -20.53 -26.08 46.96
CA LYS A 7 -19.18 -26.48 46.63
C LYS A 7 -19.00 -26.75 45.13
N THR A 8 -20.00 -27.34 44.46
CA THR A 8 -19.95 -27.57 43.00
C THR A 8 -20.10 -26.27 42.23
N LEU A 9 -20.91 -25.35 42.68
CA LEU A 9 -21.05 -24.01 42.04
C LEU A 9 -19.81 -23.15 42.21
N SER A 10 -19.13 -23.24 43.39
CA SER A 10 -17.86 -22.53 43.61
C SER A 10 -16.72 -23.13 42.78
N LEU A 11 -16.71 -24.45 42.57
CA LEU A 11 -15.70 -25.14 41.72
C LEU A 11 -15.90 -24.83 40.23
N MET A 12 -17.15 -24.74 39.76
CA MET A 12 -17.45 -24.32 38.37
C MET A 12 -17.07 -22.88 38.12
N LEU A 13 -17.27 -21.96 39.08
CA LEU A 13 -16.91 -20.56 38.93
C LEU A 13 -15.38 -20.37 38.85
N VAL A 14 -14.61 -21.17 39.58
CA VAL A 14 -13.13 -21.16 39.53
C VAL A 14 -12.62 -21.72 38.19
N ILE A 15 -13.25 -22.74 37.64
CA ILE A 15 -12.85 -23.33 36.35
C ILE A 15 -13.18 -22.38 35.21
N VAL A 16 -14.30 -21.65 35.27
CA VAL A 16 -14.62 -20.63 34.25
C VAL A 16 -13.68 -19.44 34.31
N MET A 17 -13.20 -19.04 35.51
CA MET A 17 -12.20 -17.96 35.64
C MET A 17 -10.80 -18.36 35.22
N THR A 18 -10.44 -19.63 35.33
CA THR A 18 -9.08 -20.08 34.91
C THR A 18 -8.96 -20.34 33.42
N VAL A 19 -10.08 -20.61 32.72
CA VAL A 19 -10.10 -20.74 31.26
C VAL A 19 -10.04 -19.37 30.54
N SER A 20 -10.50 -18.30 31.21
CA SER A 20 -10.44 -16.94 30.65
C SER A 20 -9.07 -16.23 30.82
N LEU A 21 -8.14 -16.81 31.56
CA LEU A 21 -6.79 -16.26 31.76
C LEU A 21 -5.70 -16.96 30.92
N GLY A 22 -6.09 -17.96 30.12
CA GLY A 22 -5.15 -18.77 29.31
C GLY A 22 -5.05 -18.43 27.83
N VAL A 23 -5.73 -17.38 27.34
CA VAL A 23 -5.72 -17.00 25.92
C VAL A 23 -5.11 -15.60 25.68
N SER A 24 -4.29 -15.12 26.60
CA SER A 24 -3.61 -13.82 26.45
C SER A 24 -2.08 -13.93 26.39
N ALA A 25 -1.54 -14.94 25.70
CA ALA A 25 -0.10 -15.04 25.55
C ALA A 25 0.28 -15.64 24.18
N ALA A 26 -0.25 -15.07 23.11
CA ALA A 26 0.29 -15.21 21.76
C ALA A 26 -0.22 -14.06 20.87
N ALA A 27 -0.27 -12.84 21.39
CA ALA A 27 -0.19 -11.67 20.55
C ALA A 27 1.30 -11.41 20.39
N ALA A 28 1.89 -12.04 19.37
CA ALA A 28 3.19 -11.62 18.89
C ALA A 28 3.10 -10.12 18.60
N ASP A 29 4.08 -9.42 19.13
CA ASP A 29 4.45 -8.05 18.85
C ASP A 29 4.36 -7.76 17.33
N GLN A 30 3.22 -7.30 16.89
CA GLN A 30 3.05 -6.61 15.62
C GLN A 30 3.23 -5.15 15.96
N THR A 31 4.50 -4.72 15.97
CA THR A 31 4.89 -3.32 15.95
C THR A 31 4.06 -2.61 14.89
N GLY A 32 3.16 -1.76 15.37
CA GLY A 32 2.11 -1.13 14.62
C GLY A 32 2.61 -0.29 13.45
N ALA A 33 2.49 -0.82 12.27
CA ALA A 33 1.98 -0.04 11.18
C ALA A 33 0.46 -0.04 11.38
N ALA A 34 -0.15 1.11 11.57
CA ALA A 34 -1.59 1.24 11.44
C ALA A 34 -1.92 0.72 10.04
N GLN A 35 -2.49 -0.50 9.97
CA GLN A 35 -2.98 -1.00 8.69
C GLN A 35 -4.08 -0.03 8.29
N ALA A 36 -3.82 0.74 7.25
CA ALA A 36 -4.86 1.51 6.61
C ALA A 36 -6.01 0.54 6.31
N GLU A 37 -7.23 0.90 6.69
CA GLU A 37 -8.39 0.05 6.48
C GLU A 37 -8.56 -0.16 4.97
N GLY A 38 -8.50 -1.42 4.51
CA GLY A 38 -8.67 -1.80 3.11
C GLY A 38 -7.46 -2.53 2.50
N PRO A 39 -7.62 -3.10 1.30
CA PRO A 39 -6.54 -3.76 0.58
C PRO A 39 -5.46 -2.78 0.15
N LEU A 40 -4.25 -3.26 -0.13
CA LEU A 40 -3.19 -2.46 -0.70
C LEU A 40 -3.35 -2.39 -2.23
N GLY A 41 -3.46 -1.18 -2.79
CA GLY A 41 -3.43 -0.97 -4.23
C GLY A 41 -1.99 -1.05 -4.75
N ILE A 42 -1.75 -1.88 -5.76
CA ILE A 42 -0.45 -1.99 -6.42
C ILE A 42 -0.59 -1.61 -7.89
N VAL A 43 0.09 -0.56 -8.30
CA VAL A 43 0.02 0.01 -9.63
C VAL A 43 1.36 -0.13 -10.34
N SER A 44 1.33 -0.55 -11.59
CA SER A 44 2.47 -0.55 -12.49
C SER A 44 2.08 0.03 -13.85
N ALA A 45 3.03 0.62 -14.55
CA ALA A 45 2.75 1.20 -15.87
C ALA A 45 2.71 0.15 -16.99
N MET A 46 3.52 -0.90 -16.87
CA MET A 46 3.72 -1.89 -17.93
C MET A 46 3.49 -3.32 -17.44
N SER A 47 3.14 -4.21 -18.37
CA SER A 47 2.91 -5.64 -18.05
C SER A 47 4.17 -6.32 -17.50
N VAL A 48 5.36 -5.96 -18.01
CA VAL A 48 6.63 -6.52 -17.56
C VAL A 48 6.90 -6.23 -16.08
N GLU A 49 6.38 -5.13 -15.57
CA GLU A 49 6.51 -4.73 -14.16
C GLU A 49 5.49 -5.45 -13.26
N LEU A 50 4.29 -5.72 -13.79
CA LEU A 50 3.18 -6.27 -13.03
C LEU A 50 3.12 -7.80 -13.02
N ASN A 51 3.54 -8.47 -14.12
CA ASN A 51 3.28 -9.89 -14.33
C ASN A 51 3.77 -10.77 -13.18
N ALA A 52 4.97 -10.55 -12.67
CA ALA A 52 5.51 -11.34 -11.57
C ALA A 52 4.67 -11.21 -10.29
N LEU A 53 4.10 -10.04 -10.03
CA LEU A 53 3.22 -9.81 -8.88
C LEU A 53 1.87 -10.50 -9.08
N VAL A 54 1.30 -10.46 -10.28
CA VAL A 54 0.06 -11.19 -10.62
C VAL A 54 0.27 -12.70 -10.47
N GLU A 55 1.38 -13.24 -10.97
CA GLU A 55 1.72 -14.67 -10.84
C GLU A 55 1.91 -15.11 -9.38
N ALA A 56 2.45 -14.24 -8.53
CA ALA A 56 2.66 -14.52 -7.11
C ALA A 56 1.38 -14.35 -6.27
N THR A 57 0.36 -13.67 -6.79
CA THR A 57 -0.88 -13.36 -6.08
C THR A 57 -1.89 -14.51 -6.24
N LYS A 58 -2.53 -14.90 -5.14
CA LYS A 58 -3.70 -15.79 -5.18
C LYS A 58 -4.92 -14.98 -5.56
N ILE A 59 -5.17 -14.85 -6.88
CA ILE A 59 -6.29 -14.06 -7.43
C ILE A 59 -7.61 -14.69 -7.02
N SER A 60 -8.51 -13.88 -6.46
CA SER A 60 -9.88 -14.24 -6.09
C SER A 60 -10.92 -13.69 -7.07
N LYS A 61 -10.65 -12.50 -7.64
CA LYS A 61 -11.53 -11.85 -8.62
C LYS A 61 -10.70 -11.08 -9.63
N THR A 62 -11.22 -11.02 -10.85
CA THR A 62 -10.69 -10.16 -11.93
C THR A 62 -11.83 -9.37 -12.51
N GLU A 63 -11.64 -8.06 -12.66
CA GLU A 63 -12.66 -7.15 -13.15
C GLU A 63 -12.06 -6.16 -14.14
N GLU A 64 -12.84 -5.77 -15.15
CA GLU A 64 -12.43 -4.80 -16.15
C GLU A 64 -13.21 -3.50 -15.94
N ILE A 65 -12.49 -2.40 -15.61
CA ILE A 65 -13.08 -1.09 -15.37
C ILE A 65 -12.31 -0.05 -16.18
N ALA A 66 -13.02 0.75 -16.96
CA ALA A 66 -12.46 1.82 -17.79
C ALA A 66 -11.30 1.35 -18.71
N GLY A 67 -11.34 0.08 -19.18
CA GLY A 67 -10.30 -0.49 -20.04
C GLY A 67 -9.05 -0.99 -19.32
N ASN A 68 -9.04 -1.00 -17.99
CA ASN A 68 -7.99 -1.58 -17.18
C ASN A 68 -8.47 -2.83 -16.45
N THR A 69 -7.61 -3.83 -16.35
CA THR A 69 -7.90 -5.08 -15.63
C THR A 69 -7.37 -4.97 -14.20
N PHE A 70 -8.28 -5.13 -13.25
CA PHE A 70 -7.99 -5.13 -11.81
C PHE A 70 -8.01 -6.58 -11.30
N TYR A 71 -7.00 -6.96 -10.53
CA TYR A 71 -6.85 -8.29 -9.94
C TYR A 71 -6.92 -8.16 -8.42
N GLU A 72 -8.03 -8.61 -7.83
CA GLU A 72 -8.18 -8.73 -6.38
C GLU A 72 -7.63 -10.06 -5.89
N GLY A 73 -6.90 -10.09 -4.81
CA GLY A 73 -6.35 -11.33 -4.28
C GLY A 73 -5.50 -11.15 -3.04
N VAL A 74 -4.74 -12.19 -2.71
CA VAL A 74 -3.86 -12.23 -1.55
C VAL A 74 -2.42 -12.45 -2.01
N LEU A 75 -1.55 -11.51 -1.73
CA LEU A 75 -0.11 -11.57 -1.98
C LEU A 75 0.63 -11.68 -0.63
N ASN A 76 1.28 -12.82 -0.39
CA ASN A 76 2.02 -13.08 0.86
C ASN A 76 1.22 -12.82 2.15
N GLY A 77 -0.10 -13.07 2.13
CA GLY A 77 -0.98 -12.88 3.28
C GLY A 77 -1.58 -11.48 3.41
N VAL A 78 -1.29 -10.57 2.47
CA VAL A 78 -1.85 -9.23 2.40
C VAL A 78 -2.91 -9.17 1.31
N ASP A 79 -4.08 -8.59 1.61
CA ASP A 79 -5.11 -8.32 0.61
C ASP A 79 -4.64 -7.22 -0.33
N VAL A 80 -4.67 -7.49 -1.62
CA VAL A 80 -4.16 -6.56 -2.65
C VAL A 80 -5.14 -6.40 -3.80
N VAL A 81 -5.06 -5.24 -4.46
CA VAL A 81 -5.65 -4.98 -5.78
C VAL A 81 -4.53 -4.53 -6.71
N LEU A 82 -4.22 -5.34 -7.71
CA LEU A 82 -3.17 -5.04 -8.69
C LEU A 82 -3.79 -4.51 -9.98
N VAL A 83 -3.13 -3.51 -10.60
CA VAL A 83 -3.57 -2.96 -11.87
C VAL A 83 -2.40 -2.48 -12.72
N LYS A 84 -2.49 -2.71 -14.02
CA LYS A 84 -1.63 -2.06 -15.01
C LYS A 84 -2.30 -0.76 -15.47
N ALA A 85 -1.78 0.37 -15.05
CA ALA A 85 -2.33 1.68 -15.41
C ALA A 85 -2.07 2.09 -16.86
N GLY A 86 -0.95 1.66 -17.43
CA GLY A 86 -0.42 2.23 -18.66
C GLY A 86 0.53 3.41 -18.39
N ILE A 87 1.12 3.95 -19.45
CA ILE A 87 2.15 4.99 -19.35
C ILE A 87 1.50 6.38 -19.38
N GLY A 88 1.84 7.21 -18.41
CA GLY A 88 1.45 8.61 -18.36
C GLY A 88 0.58 8.98 -17.17
N LYS A 89 0.64 10.26 -16.79
CA LYS A 89 0.00 10.81 -15.58
C LYS A 89 -1.52 10.64 -15.57
N VAL A 90 -2.16 10.82 -16.70
CA VAL A 90 -3.63 10.72 -16.82
C VAL A 90 -4.10 9.30 -16.54
N LEU A 91 -3.43 8.31 -17.11
CA LEU A 91 -3.75 6.91 -16.88
C LEU A 91 -3.46 6.48 -15.44
N ALA A 92 -2.34 6.93 -14.88
CA ALA A 92 -2.00 6.67 -13.50
C ALA A 92 -3.04 7.28 -12.52
N ALA A 93 -3.48 8.52 -12.78
CA ALA A 93 -4.49 9.19 -11.96
C ALA A 93 -5.85 8.49 -12.03
N SER A 94 -6.30 8.10 -13.23
CA SER A 94 -7.56 7.36 -13.41
C SER A 94 -7.56 6.01 -12.70
N CYS A 95 -6.43 5.28 -12.74
CA CYS A 95 -6.31 4.03 -11.99
C CYS A 95 -6.29 4.26 -10.48
N ALA A 96 -5.61 5.28 -10.01
CA ALA A 96 -5.59 5.63 -8.58
C ALA A 96 -6.99 6.00 -8.07
N GLU A 97 -7.75 6.81 -8.82
CA GLU A 97 -9.13 7.13 -8.52
C GLU A 97 -10.01 5.86 -8.42
N THR A 98 -9.89 4.94 -9.38
CA THR A 98 -10.63 3.68 -9.34
C THR A 98 -10.27 2.83 -8.12
N LEU A 99 -8.99 2.75 -7.76
CA LEU A 99 -8.55 2.03 -6.55
C LEU A 99 -9.14 2.64 -5.28
N ILE A 100 -9.20 3.96 -5.19
CA ILE A 100 -9.73 4.67 -4.03
C ILE A 100 -11.25 4.51 -3.95
N ASP A 101 -11.95 4.82 -5.03
CA ASP A 101 -13.41 4.95 -5.01
C ASP A 101 -14.15 3.61 -5.13
N THR A 102 -13.58 2.65 -5.85
CA THR A 102 -14.23 1.35 -6.08
C THR A 102 -13.74 0.27 -5.12
N TYR A 103 -12.43 0.21 -4.89
CA TYR A 103 -11.82 -0.84 -4.08
C TYR A 103 -11.53 -0.39 -2.64
N HIS A 104 -11.67 0.89 -2.33
CA HIS A 104 -11.44 1.47 -1.01
C HIS A 104 -10.08 1.06 -0.42
N VAL A 105 -9.05 1.14 -1.26
CA VAL A 105 -7.69 0.75 -0.85
C VAL A 105 -7.17 1.63 0.29
N GLY A 106 -6.51 1.00 1.27
CA GLY A 106 -5.92 1.70 2.39
C GLY A 106 -4.62 2.44 2.06
N GLY A 107 -4.00 2.13 0.93
CA GLY A 107 -2.79 2.78 0.43
C GLY A 107 -2.50 2.34 -0.99
N ILE A 108 -1.64 3.09 -1.69
CA ILE A 108 -1.21 2.77 -3.05
C ILE A 108 0.31 2.72 -3.10
N VAL A 109 0.83 1.62 -3.63
CA VAL A 109 2.24 1.45 -3.99
C VAL A 109 2.35 1.45 -5.51
N PHE A 110 3.14 2.37 -6.05
CA PHE A 110 3.51 2.36 -7.46
C PHE A 110 4.89 1.70 -7.60
N THR A 111 4.99 0.67 -8.43
CA THR A 111 6.24 -0.04 -8.69
C THR A 111 6.50 -0.15 -10.18
N GLY A 112 7.76 0.06 -10.59
CA GLY A 112 8.14 -0.02 -11.99
C GLY A 112 9.57 0.42 -12.25
N ILE A 113 9.91 0.54 -13.52
CA ILE A 113 11.22 0.96 -14.00
C ILE A 113 11.22 2.48 -14.20
N ALA A 114 12.30 3.13 -13.82
CA ALA A 114 12.49 4.57 -14.01
C ALA A 114 13.88 4.90 -14.54
N GLY A 115 14.01 6.04 -15.19
CA GLY A 115 15.31 6.59 -15.57
C GLY A 115 16.03 7.18 -14.37
N GLY A 116 17.28 6.79 -14.15
CA GLY A 116 18.15 7.43 -13.15
C GLY A 116 18.55 8.83 -13.61
N VAL A 117 18.39 9.83 -12.73
CA VAL A 117 18.73 11.23 -13.04
C VAL A 117 19.93 11.72 -12.24
N GLY A 118 20.16 11.17 -11.05
CA GLY A 118 21.30 11.51 -10.20
C GLY A 118 22.60 10.82 -10.65
N ASP A 119 23.73 11.47 -10.43
CA ASP A 119 25.06 10.91 -10.75
C ASP A 119 25.39 9.65 -9.91
N ASP A 120 24.73 9.50 -8.76
CA ASP A 120 24.91 8.37 -7.84
C ASP A 120 23.96 7.19 -8.11
N VAL A 121 23.07 7.30 -9.12
CA VAL A 121 22.09 6.26 -9.46
C VAL A 121 22.58 5.42 -10.62
N ASN A 122 22.71 4.11 -10.40
CA ASN A 122 23.19 3.16 -11.39
C ASN A 122 22.07 2.25 -11.90
N VAL A 123 22.30 1.58 -13.01
CA VAL A 123 21.40 0.54 -13.52
C VAL A 123 21.29 -0.59 -12.49
N MET A 124 20.10 -1.02 -12.18
CA MET A 124 19.72 -2.02 -11.16
C MET A 124 19.65 -1.49 -9.71
N ASP A 125 19.91 -0.23 -9.47
CA ASP A 125 19.63 0.35 -8.15
C ASP A 125 18.13 0.38 -7.90
N MET A 126 17.74 0.09 -6.66
CA MET A 126 16.36 0.26 -6.18
C MET A 126 16.24 1.62 -5.52
N VAL A 127 15.35 2.45 -6.05
CA VAL A 127 15.08 3.79 -5.51
C VAL A 127 13.71 3.80 -4.83
N ILE A 128 13.70 4.15 -3.55
CA ILE A 128 12.47 4.35 -2.77
C ILE A 128 12.30 5.84 -2.57
N ALA A 129 11.24 6.38 -3.18
CA ALA A 129 10.97 7.82 -3.11
C ALA A 129 10.57 8.24 -1.69
N THR A 130 11.05 9.38 -1.25
CA THR A 130 10.60 10.09 -0.05
C THR A 130 9.68 11.25 -0.37
N GLU A 131 9.83 11.81 -1.58
CA GLU A 131 9.01 12.90 -2.12
C GLU A 131 8.83 12.73 -3.63
N LEU A 132 7.75 13.25 -4.15
CA LEU A 132 7.42 13.27 -5.56
C LEU A 132 7.25 14.71 -6.04
N VAL A 133 7.51 14.94 -7.34
CA VAL A 133 7.29 16.25 -7.96
C VAL A 133 6.75 16.09 -9.37
N GLN A 134 5.87 16.99 -9.79
CA GLN A 134 5.49 17.09 -11.18
C GLN A 134 6.49 17.98 -11.92
N HIS A 135 7.50 17.36 -12.54
CA HIS A 135 8.61 18.09 -13.16
C HIS A 135 8.22 18.93 -14.39
N ASP A 136 7.10 18.63 -15.03
CA ASP A 136 6.60 19.30 -16.24
C ASP A 136 5.41 20.23 -15.98
N TYR A 137 5.24 20.71 -14.73
CA TYR A 137 4.24 21.71 -14.40
C TYR A 137 4.85 23.11 -14.48
N GLY A 138 4.52 23.84 -15.53
CA GLY A 138 5.11 25.15 -15.80
C GLY A 138 4.47 25.86 -16.98
N THR A 139 5.15 26.87 -17.46
CA THR A 139 4.71 27.72 -18.57
C THR A 139 5.73 27.64 -19.71
N GLU A 140 5.27 27.39 -20.92
CA GLU A 140 6.08 27.55 -22.11
C GLU A 140 6.19 29.02 -22.46
N THR A 141 7.41 29.53 -22.55
CA THR A 141 7.71 30.93 -22.86
C THR A 141 8.58 31.03 -24.13
N ASN A 142 8.78 32.21 -24.66
CA ASN A 142 9.71 32.42 -25.78
C ASN A 142 11.17 32.06 -25.45
N SER A 143 11.49 31.96 -24.16
CA SER A 143 12.82 31.62 -23.65
C SER A 143 12.96 30.15 -23.33
N GLY A 144 11.89 29.37 -23.45
CA GLY A 144 11.82 27.94 -23.10
C GLY A 144 10.82 27.67 -21.97
N PHE A 145 10.84 26.45 -21.48
CA PHE A 145 9.95 26.01 -20.40
C PHE A 145 10.40 26.59 -19.05
N GLU A 146 9.49 27.27 -18.38
CA GLU A 146 9.68 27.79 -17.02
C GLU A 146 8.85 26.95 -16.04
N TRP A 147 9.52 26.14 -15.21
CA TRP A 147 8.89 25.34 -14.18
C TRP A 147 8.40 26.24 -13.04
N ASN A 148 7.12 26.13 -12.65
CA ASN A 148 6.56 26.96 -11.59
C ASN A 148 6.51 26.30 -10.21
N GLY A 149 6.88 25.05 -10.10
CA GLY A 149 7.14 24.36 -8.84
C GLY A 149 5.95 24.12 -7.91
N LYS A 150 4.71 24.38 -8.36
CA LYS A 150 3.56 24.49 -7.44
C LYS A 150 2.43 23.47 -7.64
N ALA A 151 2.70 22.39 -8.33
CA ALA A 151 1.69 21.36 -8.60
C ALA A 151 1.60 20.24 -7.54
N GLY A 152 2.05 20.49 -6.34
CA GLY A 152 2.03 19.52 -5.25
C GLY A 152 1.20 19.97 -4.05
N SER A 153 1.15 19.13 -3.04
CA SER A 153 0.50 19.43 -1.76
C SER A 153 1.20 20.54 -0.98
N ASN A 154 2.52 20.70 -1.17
CA ASN A 154 3.30 21.81 -0.62
C ASN A 154 3.45 22.92 -1.65
N GLN A 155 2.72 24.02 -1.49
CA GLN A 155 2.74 25.16 -2.41
C GLN A 155 4.04 25.97 -2.41
N GLU A 156 4.91 25.77 -1.44
CA GLU A 156 6.21 26.44 -1.39
C GLU A 156 7.25 25.68 -2.20
N THR A 157 7.30 24.37 -2.09
CA THR A 157 8.31 23.52 -2.73
C THR A 157 7.78 22.76 -3.96
N GLY A 158 6.47 22.63 -4.11
CA GLY A 158 5.84 21.78 -5.12
C GLY A 158 6.03 20.28 -4.89
N MET A 159 6.67 19.89 -3.77
CA MET A 159 6.92 18.49 -3.43
C MET A 159 5.68 17.85 -2.78
N ILE A 160 5.46 16.59 -3.09
CA ILE A 160 4.41 15.76 -2.52
C ILE A 160 5.10 14.70 -1.67
N PRO A 161 4.99 14.76 -0.33
CA PRO A 161 5.58 13.74 0.52
C PRO A 161 4.88 12.39 0.29
N VAL A 162 5.63 11.31 0.32
CA VAL A 162 5.08 9.97 0.32
C VAL A 162 4.69 9.55 1.73
N ASP A 163 3.95 8.46 1.87
CA ASP A 163 3.65 7.87 3.17
C ASP A 163 4.94 7.34 3.83
N GLU A 164 5.29 7.88 4.99
CA GLU A 164 6.54 7.56 5.70
C GLU A 164 6.58 6.10 6.15
N SER A 165 5.44 5.52 6.53
CA SER A 165 5.37 4.14 7.02
C SER A 165 5.55 3.15 5.88
N LEU A 166 4.89 3.35 4.75
CA LEU A 166 5.06 2.52 3.54
C LEU A 166 6.48 2.65 2.98
N SER A 167 7.02 3.87 2.93
CA SER A 167 8.39 4.12 2.47
C SER A 167 9.43 3.42 3.37
N LYS A 168 9.24 3.48 4.69
CA LYS A 168 10.11 2.78 5.64
C LYS A 168 10.03 1.26 5.49
N ILE A 169 8.84 0.69 5.36
CA ILE A 169 8.66 -0.76 5.15
C ILE A 169 9.35 -1.19 3.85
N ALA A 170 9.18 -0.42 2.78
CA ALA A 170 9.84 -0.70 1.49
C ALA A 170 11.36 -0.68 1.62
N TYR A 171 11.92 0.32 2.30
CA TYR A 171 13.36 0.44 2.54
C TYR A 171 13.91 -0.71 3.39
N ASP A 172 13.27 -1.02 4.52
CA ASP A 172 13.69 -2.11 5.41
C ASP A 172 13.61 -3.49 4.74
N SER A 173 12.73 -3.63 3.72
CA SER A 173 12.57 -4.86 2.95
C SER A 173 13.58 -4.99 1.80
N ALA A 174 14.20 -3.90 1.38
CA ALA A 174 15.16 -3.84 0.28
C ALA A 174 16.62 -4.01 0.75
N CYS A 175 16.90 -3.84 2.03
CA CYS A 175 18.21 -3.98 2.67
C CYS A 175 18.32 -5.28 3.44
#